data_85e4d0a0206b7ffba104cabd894c1ee2
#
_entry.id   85e4d0a0206b7ffba104cabd894c1ee2
#
_cell.length_a   1.000
_cell.length_b   1.000
_cell.length_c   1.000
_cell.angle_alpha   90.00
_cell.angle_beta   90.00
_cell.angle_gamma   90.00
#
_symmetry.space_group_name_H-M   'P 1'
#
loop_
_entity.id
_entity.type
_entity.pdbx_description
1 polymer ?
#
loop_
_entity_poly.entity_id
_entity_poly.type
_entity_poly.pdbx_seq_one_letter_code
_entity_poly.pdbx_strand_id
1 'polypeptide(L)'
;MTRRGLVGLDIDGTILLQDETLSPGVIEAVAEVRDAGYEVMLATGRSWMATRRYVEQLGLTADYAVCSNGAVTMRRDGDDWERWHVETFDPRTVLGLLGDRLPEARYMVELGS
;
A
#
# COMPACT_ATOMS: atom_id res chain seq x y z
N MET A 1 11.86 -17.14 16.51
CA MET A 1 12.57 -15.87 16.68
C MET A 1 11.58 -14.79 17.08
N THR A 2 11.88 -14.05 18.13
CA THR A 2 11.00 -13.00 18.62
C THR A 2 11.12 -11.78 17.72
N ARG A 3 9.99 -11.24 17.24
CA ARG A 3 9.96 -10.01 16.44
C ARG A 3 10.16 -8.81 17.36
N ARG A 4 10.97 -7.84 16.92
CA ARG A 4 11.23 -6.61 17.67
C ARG A 4 10.14 -5.57 17.48
N GLY A 5 9.46 -5.57 16.35
CA GLY A 5 8.42 -4.63 16.06
C GLY A 5 8.02 -4.64 14.60
N LEU A 6 7.10 -3.74 14.26
CA LEU A 6 6.57 -3.58 12.92
C LEU A 6 6.99 -2.23 12.36
N VAL A 7 7.53 -2.23 11.15
CA VAL A 7 7.86 -1.02 10.40
C VAL A 7 6.89 -0.91 9.23
N GLY A 8 6.11 0.17 9.19
CA GLY A 8 5.26 0.50 8.05
C GLY A 8 5.98 1.45 7.13
N LEU A 9 6.06 1.12 5.84
CA LEU A 9 6.70 1.96 4.83
C LEU A 9 5.69 2.51 3.86
N ASP A 10 5.70 3.82 3.66
CA ASP A 10 5.04 4.45 2.53
C ASP A 10 5.84 4.20 1.25
N ILE A 11 5.19 4.29 0.11
CA ILE A 11 5.82 4.04 -1.19
C ILE A 11 6.23 5.35 -1.85
N ASP A 12 5.25 6.15 -2.26
CA ASP A 12 5.50 7.36 -3.03
C ASP A 12 6.18 8.45 -2.19
N GLY A 13 7.26 9.00 -2.71
CA GLY A 13 8.03 10.01 -2.01
C GLY A 13 8.89 9.48 -0.87
N THR A 14 8.88 8.17 -0.63
CA THR A 14 9.65 7.54 0.45
C THR A 14 10.66 6.54 -0.09
N ILE A 15 10.21 5.53 -0.83
CA ILE A 15 11.11 4.49 -1.35
C ILE A 15 11.24 4.50 -2.86
N LEU A 16 10.43 5.29 -3.57
CA LEU A 16 10.44 5.36 -5.03
C LEU A 16 11.13 6.61 -5.55
N LEU A 17 11.81 6.45 -6.69
CA LEU A 17 12.23 7.54 -7.55
C LEU A 17 11.04 8.02 -8.41
N GLN A 18 11.22 9.12 -9.14
CA GLN A 18 10.15 9.70 -9.97
C GLN A 18 9.69 8.78 -11.08
N ASP A 19 10.55 7.88 -11.55
CA ASP A 19 10.21 6.89 -12.59
C ASP A 19 9.53 5.64 -12.04
N GLU A 20 9.13 5.66 -10.76
CA GLU A 20 8.47 4.57 -10.04
C GLU A 20 9.35 3.33 -9.81
N THR A 21 10.66 3.46 -9.96
CA THR A 21 11.59 2.43 -9.54
C THR A 21 12.04 2.67 -8.10
N LEU A 22 12.48 1.60 -7.44
CA LEU A 22 12.97 1.70 -6.07
C LEU A 22 14.27 2.50 -6.03
N SER A 23 14.41 3.36 -5.02
CA SER A 23 15.64 4.11 -4.79
C SER A 23 16.81 3.15 -4.54
N PRO A 24 18.02 3.51 -5.00
CA PRO A 24 19.21 2.68 -4.71
C PRO A 24 19.37 2.43 -3.21
N GLY A 25 19.68 1.21 -2.86
CA GLY A 25 19.92 0.81 -1.48
C GLY A 25 18.68 0.47 -0.67
N VAL A 26 17.46 0.72 -1.19
CA VAL A 26 16.23 0.42 -0.44
C VAL A 26 16.08 -1.08 -0.19
N ILE A 27 16.33 -1.91 -1.20
CA ILE A 27 16.19 -3.37 -1.06
C ILE A 27 17.12 -3.88 0.04
N GLU A 28 18.38 -3.45 0.02
CA GLU A 28 19.37 -3.84 1.02
C GLU A 28 19.02 -3.32 2.41
N ALA A 29 18.56 -2.07 2.50
CA ALA A 29 18.18 -1.48 3.78
C ALA A 29 17.00 -2.20 4.41
N VAL A 30 15.99 -2.56 3.61
CA VAL A 30 14.84 -3.33 4.08
C VAL A 30 15.28 -4.71 4.55
N ALA A 31 16.17 -5.37 3.81
CA ALA A 31 16.70 -6.67 4.21
C ALA A 31 17.46 -6.59 5.55
N GLU A 32 18.25 -5.54 5.75
CA GLU A 32 18.95 -5.33 7.02
C GLU A 32 17.98 -5.14 8.20
N VAL A 33 16.92 -4.37 7.99
CA VAL A 33 15.90 -4.15 9.03
C VAL A 33 15.22 -5.48 9.40
N ARG A 34 14.88 -6.30 8.40
CA ARG A 34 14.29 -7.61 8.62
C ARG A 34 15.26 -8.54 9.34
N ASP A 35 16.54 -8.55 8.94
CA ASP A 35 17.57 -9.36 9.58
C ASP A 35 17.78 -8.96 11.04
N ALA A 36 17.52 -7.70 11.38
CA ALA A 36 17.55 -7.22 12.75
C ALA A 36 16.35 -7.63 13.59
N GLY A 37 15.37 -8.34 13.01
CA GLY A 37 14.21 -8.89 13.71
C GLY A 37 12.94 -8.09 13.60
N TYR A 38 12.90 -7.10 12.72
CA TYR A 38 11.68 -6.31 12.49
C TYR A 38 10.85 -6.90 11.36
N GLU A 39 9.54 -6.80 11.48
CA GLU A 39 8.62 -7.05 10.39
C GLU A 39 8.46 -5.76 9.58
N VAL A 40 8.49 -5.86 8.24
CA VAL A 40 8.31 -4.69 7.36
C VAL A 40 7.09 -4.90 6.50
N MET A 41 6.16 -3.95 6.49
CA MET A 41 5.00 -3.97 5.62
C MET A 41 4.81 -2.62 4.92
N LEU A 42 4.10 -2.63 3.80
CA LEU A 42 3.76 -1.42 3.08
C LEU A 42 2.44 -0.82 3.60
N ALA A 43 2.42 0.50 3.71
CA ALA A 43 1.24 1.27 4.07
C ALA A 43 1.16 2.46 3.11
N THR A 44 0.20 2.46 2.19
CA THR A 44 0.23 3.32 1.02
C THR A 44 -1.15 3.82 0.63
N GLY A 45 -1.18 4.95 -0.08
CA GLY A 45 -2.37 5.43 -0.77
C GLY A 45 -2.69 4.68 -2.06
N ARG A 46 -1.76 3.86 -2.55
CA ARG A 46 -1.97 3.08 -3.78
C ARG A 46 -2.96 1.94 -3.57
N SER A 47 -3.62 1.52 -4.66
CA SER A 47 -4.42 0.31 -4.66
C SER A 47 -3.52 -0.93 -4.49
N TRP A 48 -4.13 -2.06 -4.16
CA TRP A 48 -3.37 -3.31 -4.08
C TRP A 48 -2.70 -3.68 -5.41
N MET A 49 -3.39 -3.50 -6.52
CA MET A 49 -2.82 -3.80 -7.83
C MET A 49 -1.54 -3.00 -8.10
N ALA A 50 -1.48 -1.78 -7.63
CA ALA A 50 -0.29 -0.92 -7.79
C ALA A 50 0.75 -1.12 -6.69
N THR A 51 0.44 -1.90 -5.66
CA THR A 51 1.31 -2.13 -4.49
C THR A 51 2.02 -3.48 -4.55
N ARG A 52 1.35 -4.51 -5.06
CA ARG A 52 1.80 -5.90 -5.01
C ARG A 52 3.23 -6.09 -5.52
N ARG A 53 3.58 -5.43 -6.63
CA ARG A 53 4.92 -5.56 -7.21
C ARG A 53 6.03 -5.14 -6.25
N TYR A 54 5.77 -4.15 -5.39
CA TYR A 54 6.77 -3.68 -4.44
C TYR A 54 6.93 -4.63 -3.26
N VAL A 55 5.86 -5.29 -2.84
CA VAL A 55 5.95 -6.38 -1.86
C VAL A 55 6.90 -7.46 -2.39
N GLU A 56 6.75 -7.83 -3.64
CA GLU A 56 7.58 -8.85 -4.29
C GLU A 56 9.02 -8.38 -4.47
N GLN A 57 9.23 -7.16 -5.00
CA GLN A 57 10.56 -6.62 -5.23
C GLN A 57 11.37 -6.45 -3.94
N LEU A 58 10.71 -6.08 -2.86
CA LEU A 58 11.36 -5.90 -1.56
C LEU A 58 11.51 -7.22 -0.79
N GLY A 59 10.92 -8.31 -1.29
CA GLY A 59 10.96 -9.60 -0.63
C GLY A 59 10.30 -9.61 0.74
N LEU A 60 9.22 -8.84 0.91
CA LEU A 60 8.56 -8.72 2.20
C LEU A 60 7.86 -10.01 2.59
N THR A 61 7.97 -10.37 3.87
CA THR A 61 7.35 -11.57 4.44
C THR A 61 6.20 -11.24 5.38
N ALA A 62 5.90 -9.96 5.60
CA ALA A 62 4.74 -9.55 6.40
C ALA A 62 3.45 -10.11 5.79
N ASP A 63 2.51 -10.44 6.66
CA ASP A 63 1.25 -11.05 6.23
C ASP A 63 0.20 -10.03 5.79
N TYR A 64 0.49 -8.74 5.92
CA TYR A 64 -0.45 -7.67 5.64
C TYR A 64 0.16 -6.58 4.76
N ALA A 65 -0.70 -5.92 3.99
CA ALA A 65 -0.38 -4.68 3.29
C ALA A 65 -1.57 -3.74 3.42
N VAL A 66 -1.32 -2.50 3.81
CA VAL A 66 -2.36 -1.47 3.95
C VAL A 66 -2.35 -0.62 2.69
N CYS A 67 -3.45 -0.62 1.97
CA CYS A 67 -3.62 0.04 0.69
C CYS A 67 -4.74 1.08 0.75
N SER A 68 -4.82 1.92 -0.29
CA SER A 68 -5.90 2.90 -0.44
C SER A 68 -6.11 3.75 0.81
N ASN A 69 -4.98 4.21 1.41
CA ASN A 69 -4.98 5.03 2.63
C ASN A 69 -5.73 4.38 3.81
N GLY A 70 -5.68 3.07 3.91
CA GLY A 70 -6.33 2.32 4.98
C GLY A 70 -7.71 1.79 4.64
N ALA A 71 -8.28 2.16 3.50
CA ALA A 71 -9.58 1.64 3.09
C ALA A 71 -9.55 0.16 2.74
N VAL A 72 -8.39 -0.36 2.32
CA VAL A 72 -8.22 -1.77 1.95
C VAL A 72 -6.99 -2.32 2.64
N THR A 73 -7.17 -3.34 3.46
CA THR A 73 -6.08 -4.10 4.04
C THR A 73 -6.07 -5.48 3.41
N MET A 74 -4.95 -5.83 2.82
CA MET A 74 -4.73 -7.14 2.22
C MET A 74 -4.04 -8.06 3.22
N ARG A 75 -4.38 -9.33 3.21
CA ARG A 75 -3.77 -10.36 4.05
C ARG A 75 -3.25 -11.50 3.17
N ARG A 76 -2.06 -11.98 3.49
CA ARG A 76 -1.46 -13.11 2.79
C ARG A 76 -2.24 -14.38 3.06
N ASP A 77 -2.49 -15.15 2.00
CA ASP A 77 -3.16 -16.44 2.06
C ASP A 77 -2.33 -17.43 1.23
N GLY A 78 -1.36 -18.07 1.87
CA GLY A 78 -0.40 -18.91 1.17
C GLY A 78 0.45 -18.08 0.20
N ASP A 79 0.40 -18.44 -1.08
CA ASP A 79 1.09 -17.71 -2.15
C ASP A 79 0.25 -16.57 -2.73
N ASP A 80 -1.00 -16.45 -2.28
CA ASP A 80 -1.93 -15.44 -2.73
C ASP A 80 -2.21 -14.40 -1.65
N TRP A 81 -3.05 -13.43 -2.01
CA TRP A 81 -3.49 -12.37 -1.12
C TRP A 81 -4.99 -12.23 -1.21
N GLU A 82 -5.62 -11.92 -0.06
CA GLU A 82 -7.06 -11.69 0.01
C GLU A 82 -7.35 -10.33 0.63
N ARG A 83 -8.49 -9.76 0.29
CA ARG A 83 -8.98 -8.60 1.03
C ARG A 83 -9.45 -9.07 2.38
N TRP A 84 -8.79 -8.60 3.42
CA TRP A 84 -9.10 -8.96 4.79
C TRP A 84 -10.03 -7.94 5.44
N HIS A 85 -9.81 -6.66 5.17
CA HIS A 85 -10.61 -5.58 5.72
C HIS A 85 -10.81 -4.51 4.66
N VAL A 86 -12.07 -4.07 4.47
CA VAL A 86 -12.42 -3.05 3.50
C VAL A 86 -13.38 -2.07 4.16
N GLU A 87 -13.02 -0.78 4.14
CA GLU A 87 -13.89 0.31 4.55
C GLU A 87 -14.44 0.99 3.30
N THR A 88 -15.74 1.10 3.21
CA THR A 88 -16.40 1.70 2.05
C THR A 88 -17.29 2.85 2.47
N PHE A 89 -17.61 3.71 1.51
CA PHE A 89 -18.60 4.75 1.67
C PHE A 89 -19.35 4.94 0.33
N ASP A 90 -20.49 5.59 0.38
CA ASP A 90 -21.23 5.93 -0.83
C ASP A 90 -20.65 7.23 -1.41
N PRO A 91 -19.99 7.20 -2.57
CA PRO A 91 -19.33 8.39 -3.10
C PRO A 91 -20.26 9.36 -3.81
N ARG A 92 -21.54 9.01 -4.01
CA ARG A 92 -22.45 9.80 -4.87
C ARG A 92 -22.64 11.22 -4.38
N THR A 93 -22.85 11.41 -3.07
CA THR A 93 -23.05 12.74 -2.52
C THR A 93 -21.80 13.61 -2.68
N VAL A 94 -20.64 13.06 -2.36
CA VAL A 94 -19.37 13.78 -2.48
C VAL A 94 -19.07 14.12 -3.95
N LEU A 95 -19.28 13.17 -4.85
CA LEU A 95 -19.04 13.41 -6.28
C LEU A 95 -19.99 14.47 -6.84
N GLY A 96 -21.25 14.49 -6.38
CA GLY A 96 -22.20 15.51 -6.78
C GLY A 96 -21.76 16.91 -6.35
N LEU A 97 -21.35 17.06 -5.08
CA LEU A 97 -20.87 18.33 -4.56
C LEU A 97 -19.60 18.82 -5.25
N LEU A 98 -18.64 17.92 -5.44
CA LEU A 98 -17.38 18.26 -6.08
C LEU A 98 -17.56 18.57 -7.57
N GLY A 99 -18.41 17.81 -8.27
CA GLY A 99 -18.70 18.05 -9.68
C GLY A 99 -19.31 19.41 -9.94
N ASP A 100 -20.17 19.88 -9.03
CA ASP A 100 -20.76 21.21 -9.13
C ASP A 100 -19.74 22.33 -8.88
N ARG A 101 -18.82 22.11 -7.97
CA ARG A 101 -17.84 23.13 -7.57
C ARG A 101 -16.54 23.09 -8.34
N LEU A 102 -16.16 21.91 -8.80
CA LEU A 102 -14.89 21.65 -9.50
C LEU A 102 -15.16 20.84 -10.76
N PRO A 103 -15.90 21.42 -11.75
CA PRO A 103 -16.32 20.66 -12.93
C PRO A 103 -15.16 20.24 -13.83
N GLU A 104 -14.00 20.89 -13.73
CA GLU A 104 -12.81 20.57 -14.52
C GLU A 104 -11.92 19.52 -13.85
N ALA A 105 -12.20 19.14 -12.61
CA ALA A 105 -11.39 18.17 -11.87
C ALA A 105 -11.64 16.74 -12.38
N ARG A 106 -10.63 15.89 -12.22
CA ARG A 106 -10.77 14.48 -12.51
C ARG A 106 -11.05 13.73 -11.23
N TYR A 107 -11.94 12.75 -11.30
CA TYR A 107 -12.34 11.95 -10.15
C TYR A 107 -12.09 10.48 -10.42
N MET A 108 -11.67 9.76 -9.40
CA MET A 108 -11.51 8.32 -9.45
C MET A 108 -12.18 7.71 -8.23
N VAL A 109 -12.94 6.66 -8.45
CA VAL A 109 -13.55 5.86 -7.39
C VAL A 109 -13.00 4.44 -7.51
N GLU A 110 -12.42 3.96 -6.41
CA GLU A 110 -11.95 2.59 -6.36
C GLU A 110 -13.13 1.69 -6.00
N LEU A 111 -13.43 0.76 -6.88
CA LEU A 111 -14.46 -0.25 -6.63
C LEU A 111 -13.82 -1.49 -6.04
N GLY A 112 -14.59 -2.21 -5.25
CA GLY A 112 -14.11 -3.30 -4.44
C GLY A 112 -13.83 -4.62 -5.16
N SER A 113 -13.37 -4.62 -6.36
CA SER A 113 -13.09 -5.89 -7.04
C SER A 113 -11.61 -6.21 -7.13
#